data_d4b34bc0b2a03c6146723fac0e066830
#
_entry.id   d4b34bc0b2a03c6146723fac0e066830
#
_cell.length_a   1.000
_cell.length_b   1.000
_cell.length_c   1.000
_cell.angle_alpha   90.00
_cell.angle_beta   90.00
_cell.angle_gamma   90.00
#
_symmetry.space_group_name_H-M   'P 1'
#
loop_
_entity.id
_entity.type
_entity.pdbx_description
1 polymer ?
#
loop_
_entity_poly.entity_id
_entity_poly.type
_entity_poly.pdbx_seq_one_letter_code
_entity_poly.pdbx_strand_id
1 'polypeptide(L)'
;LFVLPLNFLIQAYGSSMLSERLDRRGELLLVAPVDRSDIVLGKTLPYVLVSLSLTVAIVGGLWLLGGEAGPLSVLAVVPLTLLFLATTFLGAMFARSFKELTFLTVTITTTLTSYAFVPAIFAETSPVAFVSPLTLVVKDLTAASVTPGQFVFATGPPTLVAGICFLFGFGVYREEDLFTQRSIPDKLLDALAGRIRRPRSVAWVVVLLVPFVFVAELLAVALLFALPVAVSIPLVFGSVAVIEELAKGLPIYAGFARGRYARTLPVTLAVGAAAGVGFFLAEKLTLAVQLVGLPGSPVADAAFQTGRGTTDPTVIALLALAPLGLHVLTSTLSALGATRGRSTLLAGLAAAILVHLAYNVAVVSRLV
;
A
#
# COMPACT_ATOMS: atom_id res chain seq x y z
N LEU A 1 4.95 9.03 21.58
CA LEU A 1 3.70 9.58 22.14
C LEU A 1 2.53 9.44 21.14
N PHE A 2 2.63 10.00 19.92
CA PHE A 2 1.51 10.10 18.95
C PHE A 2 0.99 8.77 18.39
N VAL A 3 1.81 7.75 18.24
CA VAL A 3 1.44 6.43 17.67
C VAL A 3 0.99 5.44 18.75
N LEU A 4 1.43 5.60 20.00
CA LEU A 4 1.05 4.70 21.10
C LEU A 4 -0.47 4.63 21.31
N PRO A 5 -1.22 5.75 21.37
CA PRO A 5 -2.67 5.70 21.48
C PRO A 5 -3.34 4.94 20.34
N LEU A 6 -2.82 5.05 19.12
CA LEU A 6 -3.35 4.34 17.94
C LEU A 6 -3.32 2.82 18.13
N ASN A 7 -2.23 2.30 18.69
CA ASN A 7 -2.06 0.87 18.93
C ASN A 7 -3.11 0.31 19.91
N PHE A 8 -3.57 1.10 20.89
CA PHE A 8 -4.67 0.70 21.79
C PHE A 8 -6.03 0.84 21.10
N LEU A 9 -6.24 1.92 20.36
CA LEU A 9 -7.49 2.18 19.66
C LEU A 9 -7.84 1.10 18.64
N ILE A 10 -6.86 0.61 17.87
CA ILE A 10 -7.11 -0.43 16.88
C ILE A 10 -7.49 -1.78 17.49
N GLN A 11 -7.02 -2.10 18.72
CA GLN A 11 -7.45 -3.31 19.43
C GLN A 11 -8.92 -3.24 19.79
N ALA A 12 -9.35 -2.11 20.35
CA ALA A 12 -10.76 -1.88 20.70
C ALA A 12 -11.64 -1.85 19.44
N TYR A 13 -11.21 -1.13 18.40
CA TYR A 13 -11.93 -1.02 17.14
C TYR A 13 -12.07 -2.37 16.44
N GLY A 14 -10.99 -3.11 16.28
CA GLY A 14 -10.99 -4.43 15.65
C GLY A 14 -11.86 -5.43 16.40
N SER A 15 -11.79 -5.44 17.74
CA SER A 15 -12.63 -6.29 18.58
C SER A 15 -14.10 -5.94 18.46
N SER A 16 -14.47 -4.64 18.43
CA SER A 16 -15.84 -4.19 18.22
C SER A 16 -16.39 -4.65 16.86
N MET A 17 -15.59 -4.52 15.79
CA MET A 17 -16.01 -4.96 14.45
C MET A 17 -16.18 -6.47 14.34
N LEU A 18 -15.30 -7.24 14.99
CA LEU A 18 -15.38 -8.71 14.94
C LEU A 18 -16.50 -9.25 15.82
N SER A 19 -16.71 -8.72 17.05
CA SER A 19 -17.76 -9.20 17.98
C SER A 19 -19.15 -9.08 17.36
N GLU A 20 -19.45 -7.97 16.71
CA GLU A 20 -20.74 -7.78 16.05
C GLU A 20 -21.00 -8.82 14.95
N ARG A 21 -19.94 -9.21 14.24
CA ARG A 21 -20.02 -10.23 13.21
C ARG A 21 -20.21 -11.63 13.82
N LEU A 22 -19.51 -11.95 14.91
CA LEU A 22 -19.61 -13.25 15.57
C LEU A 22 -20.93 -13.40 16.34
N ASP A 23 -21.42 -12.31 16.96
CA ASP A 23 -22.67 -12.27 17.72
C ASP A 23 -23.91 -12.12 16.82
N ARG A 24 -23.72 -12.06 15.48
CA ARG A 24 -24.76 -11.85 14.46
C ARG A 24 -25.56 -10.55 14.63
N ARG A 25 -25.12 -9.63 15.47
CA ARG A 25 -25.78 -8.32 15.63
C ARG A 25 -25.75 -7.48 14.36
N GLY A 26 -24.78 -7.74 13.48
CA GLY A 26 -24.70 -7.13 12.15
C GLY A 26 -25.89 -7.46 11.23
N GLU A 27 -26.61 -8.59 11.45
CA GLU A 27 -27.80 -8.94 10.66
C GLU A 27 -28.90 -7.87 10.77
N LEU A 28 -29.13 -7.34 11.97
CA LEU A 28 -30.11 -6.29 12.20
C LEU A 28 -29.74 -4.96 11.52
N LEU A 29 -28.44 -4.68 11.42
CA LEU A 29 -27.95 -3.47 10.75
C LEU A 29 -28.02 -3.59 9.22
N LEU A 30 -27.88 -4.80 8.68
CA LEU A 30 -27.95 -5.05 7.24
C LEU A 30 -29.38 -5.00 6.69
N VAL A 31 -30.39 -5.23 7.52
CA VAL A 31 -31.82 -5.09 7.13
C VAL A 31 -32.34 -3.67 7.39
N ALA A 32 -31.60 -2.81 8.07
CA ALA A 32 -31.94 -1.41 8.26
C ALA A 32 -31.79 -0.63 6.94
N PRO A 33 -32.60 0.42 6.69
CA PRO A 33 -32.52 1.23 5.46
C PRO A 33 -31.34 2.22 5.51
N VAL A 34 -30.12 1.71 5.73
CA VAL A 34 -28.86 2.47 5.78
C VAL A 34 -27.82 1.80 4.89
N ASP A 35 -26.96 2.60 4.27
CA ASP A 35 -25.89 2.08 3.45
C ASP A 35 -24.79 1.44 4.31
N ARG A 36 -24.12 0.42 3.75
CA ARG A 36 -23.01 -0.28 4.43
C ARG A 36 -21.87 0.68 4.79
N SER A 37 -21.61 1.65 3.93
CA SER A 37 -20.65 2.72 4.19
C SER A 37 -21.01 3.52 5.44
N ASP A 38 -22.29 3.83 5.65
CA ASP A 38 -22.75 4.63 6.78
C ASP A 38 -22.58 3.87 8.10
N ILE A 39 -22.85 2.56 8.08
CA ILE A 39 -22.61 1.69 9.24
C ILE A 39 -21.13 1.69 9.62
N VAL A 40 -20.24 1.45 8.64
CA VAL A 40 -18.80 1.37 8.91
C VAL A 40 -18.23 2.72 9.29
N LEU A 41 -18.60 3.80 8.58
CA LEU A 41 -18.15 5.15 8.90
C LEU A 41 -18.65 5.61 10.26
N GLY A 42 -19.93 5.34 10.59
CA GLY A 42 -20.50 5.65 11.89
C GLY A 42 -19.78 4.97 13.06
N LYS A 43 -19.28 3.74 12.85
CA LYS A 43 -18.47 3.02 13.85
C LYS A 43 -17.01 3.48 13.89
N THR A 44 -16.48 3.92 12.77
CA THR A 44 -15.09 4.39 12.67
C THR A 44 -14.92 5.78 13.27
N LEU A 45 -15.91 6.65 13.06
CA LEU A 45 -15.87 8.06 13.47
C LEU A 45 -15.55 8.28 14.97
N PRO A 46 -16.13 7.56 15.95
CA PRO A 46 -15.78 7.72 17.37
C PRO A 46 -14.28 7.48 17.62
N TYR A 47 -13.67 6.47 16.97
CA TYR A 47 -12.26 6.16 17.15
C TYR A 47 -11.36 7.22 16.50
N VAL A 48 -11.77 7.79 15.36
CA VAL A 48 -11.09 8.94 14.76
C VAL A 48 -11.14 10.13 15.70
N LEU A 49 -12.30 10.46 16.25
CA LEU A 49 -12.46 11.57 17.17
C LEU A 49 -11.64 11.40 18.45
N VAL A 50 -11.63 10.19 19.04
CA VAL A 50 -10.79 9.89 20.21
C VAL A 50 -9.31 10.03 19.87
N SER A 51 -8.85 9.50 18.74
CA SER A 51 -7.46 9.63 18.28
C SER A 51 -7.05 11.10 18.13
N LEU A 52 -7.87 11.90 17.46
CA LEU A 52 -7.58 13.32 17.26
C LEU A 52 -7.64 14.12 18.55
N SER A 53 -8.60 13.83 19.44
CA SER A 53 -8.68 14.47 20.76
C SER A 53 -7.44 14.18 21.62
N LEU A 54 -6.97 12.92 21.61
CA LEU A 54 -5.71 12.55 22.28
C LEU A 54 -4.51 13.25 21.66
N THR A 55 -4.47 13.36 20.33
CA THR A 55 -3.39 14.07 19.63
C THR A 55 -3.37 15.54 20.00
N VAL A 56 -4.53 16.20 20.00
CA VAL A 56 -4.66 17.61 20.43
C VAL A 56 -4.24 17.78 21.89
N ALA A 57 -4.66 16.85 22.77
CA ALA A 57 -4.24 16.89 24.18
C ALA A 57 -2.72 16.73 24.35
N ILE A 58 -2.09 15.85 23.56
CA ILE A 58 -0.60 15.69 23.55
C ILE A 58 0.07 16.97 23.07
N VAL A 59 -0.38 17.55 21.95
CA VAL A 59 0.15 18.81 21.41
C VAL A 59 -0.02 19.94 22.40
N GLY A 60 -1.21 20.10 22.99
CA GLY A 60 -1.49 21.12 24.01
C GLY A 60 -0.65 20.94 25.27
N GLY A 61 -0.46 19.69 25.72
CA GLY A 61 0.41 19.38 26.85
C GLY A 61 1.87 19.72 26.59
N LEU A 62 2.38 19.38 25.42
CA LEU A 62 3.76 19.75 25.01
C LEU A 62 3.92 21.27 24.92
N TRP A 63 2.96 21.97 24.36
CA TRP A 63 2.96 23.44 24.28
C TRP A 63 2.96 24.09 25.67
N LEU A 64 2.15 23.61 26.61
CA LEU A 64 2.15 24.10 28.00
C LEU A 64 3.48 23.86 28.73
N LEU A 65 4.24 22.84 28.30
CA LEU A 65 5.57 22.54 28.84
C LEU A 65 6.70 23.30 28.12
N GLY A 66 6.36 24.23 27.21
CA GLY A 66 7.33 25.01 26.46
C GLY A 66 7.87 24.33 25.20
N GLY A 67 7.21 23.28 24.70
CA GLY A 67 7.56 22.61 23.46
C GLY A 67 6.97 23.32 22.22
N GLU A 68 7.56 23.06 21.05
CA GLU A 68 7.22 23.70 19.77
C GLU A 68 6.11 22.95 18.98
N ALA A 69 5.41 22.00 19.62
CA ALA A 69 4.36 21.23 18.96
C ALA A 69 3.19 22.13 18.50
N GLY A 70 2.75 21.96 17.25
CA GLY A 70 1.72 22.79 16.63
C GLY A 70 0.68 22.03 15.83
N PRO A 71 -0.13 22.76 15.01
CA PRO A 71 -1.19 22.15 14.19
C PRO A 71 -0.67 21.15 13.16
N LEU A 72 0.57 21.27 12.71
CA LEU A 72 1.18 20.34 11.76
C LEU A 72 1.24 18.92 12.33
N SER A 73 1.55 18.78 13.62
CA SER A 73 1.52 17.48 14.33
C SER A 73 0.12 16.85 14.30
N VAL A 74 -0.93 17.64 14.52
CA VAL A 74 -2.31 17.14 14.46
C VAL A 74 -2.65 16.67 13.04
N LEU A 75 -2.34 17.48 12.03
CA LEU A 75 -2.61 17.17 10.63
C LEU A 75 -1.83 15.92 10.16
N ALA A 76 -0.60 15.74 10.64
CA ALA A 76 0.24 14.59 10.31
C ALA A 76 -0.29 13.26 10.90
N VAL A 77 -0.98 13.31 12.04
CA VAL A 77 -1.54 12.10 12.68
C VAL A 77 -2.82 11.64 12.01
N VAL A 78 -3.58 12.51 11.33
CA VAL A 78 -4.83 12.14 10.61
C VAL A 78 -4.61 10.97 9.65
N PRO A 79 -3.69 11.01 8.68
CA PRO A 79 -3.47 9.90 7.75
C PRO A 79 -3.01 8.62 8.44
N LEU A 80 -2.22 8.72 9.52
CA LEU A 80 -1.84 7.54 10.32
C LEU A 80 -3.07 6.94 11.00
N THR A 81 -3.91 7.76 11.63
CA THR A 81 -5.16 7.30 12.25
C THR A 81 -6.04 6.57 11.25
N LEU A 82 -6.26 7.16 10.08
CA LEU A 82 -7.07 6.55 9.02
C LEU A 82 -6.46 5.23 8.54
N LEU A 83 -5.14 5.19 8.35
CA LEU A 83 -4.43 3.99 7.89
C LEU A 83 -4.54 2.85 8.92
N PHE A 84 -4.30 3.14 10.20
CA PHE A 84 -4.42 2.15 11.28
C PHE A 84 -5.85 1.59 11.40
N LEU A 85 -6.86 2.46 11.39
CA LEU A 85 -8.26 2.03 11.48
C LEU A 85 -8.71 1.28 10.23
N ALA A 86 -8.39 1.75 9.03
CA ALA A 86 -8.79 1.13 7.77
C ALA A 86 -8.19 -0.27 7.58
N THR A 87 -6.90 -0.43 7.90
CA THR A 87 -6.23 -1.75 7.84
C THR A 87 -6.77 -2.71 8.90
N THR A 88 -7.08 -2.21 10.10
CA THR A 88 -7.70 -3.00 11.17
C THR A 88 -9.12 -3.41 10.81
N PHE A 89 -9.92 -2.50 10.22
CA PHE A 89 -11.24 -2.82 9.68
C PHE A 89 -11.16 -3.95 8.66
N LEU A 90 -10.28 -3.81 7.67
CA LEU A 90 -10.09 -4.84 6.65
C LEU A 90 -9.64 -6.17 7.27
N GLY A 91 -8.72 -6.12 8.25
CA GLY A 91 -8.28 -7.29 9.01
C GLY A 91 -9.42 -7.96 9.77
N ALA A 92 -10.29 -7.18 10.44
CA ALA A 92 -11.47 -7.69 11.13
C ALA A 92 -12.48 -8.35 10.19
N MET A 93 -12.60 -7.86 8.94
CA MET A 93 -13.44 -8.49 7.92
C MET A 93 -12.88 -9.85 7.46
N PHE A 94 -11.57 -10.01 7.44
CA PHE A 94 -10.94 -11.27 7.06
C PHE A 94 -10.86 -12.27 8.21
N ALA A 95 -10.67 -11.85 9.46
CA ALA A 95 -10.56 -12.72 10.62
C ALA A 95 -11.83 -13.58 10.82
N ARG A 96 -11.65 -14.85 11.20
CA ARG A 96 -12.74 -15.80 11.52
C ARG A 96 -12.95 -15.98 13.03
N SER A 97 -11.98 -15.53 13.82
CA SER A 97 -11.96 -15.66 15.27
C SER A 97 -11.16 -14.53 15.91
N PHE A 98 -11.33 -14.34 17.22
CA PHE A 98 -10.50 -13.39 17.97
C PHE A 98 -9.01 -13.73 17.91
N LYS A 99 -8.65 -15.03 17.87
CA LYS A 99 -7.26 -15.47 17.72
C LYS A 99 -6.66 -14.99 16.38
N GLU A 100 -7.39 -15.14 15.27
CA GLU A 100 -6.94 -14.63 13.96
C GLU A 100 -6.88 -13.11 13.95
N LEU A 101 -7.86 -12.42 14.56
CA LEU A 101 -7.84 -10.97 14.69
C LEU A 101 -6.63 -10.49 15.47
N THR A 102 -6.31 -11.13 16.61
CA THR A 102 -5.11 -10.79 17.40
C THR A 102 -3.84 -10.92 16.57
N PHE A 103 -3.69 -12.01 15.81
CA PHE A 103 -2.55 -12.17 14.92
C PHE A 103 -2.48 -11.05 13.87
N LEU A 104 -3.60 -10.74 13.23
CA LEU A 104 -3.66 -9.66 12.23
C LEU A 104 -3.39 -8.30 12.85
N THR A 105 -3.97 -7.98 14.01
CA THR A 105 -3.74 -6.68 14.66
C THR A 105 -2.30 -6.52 15.16
N VAL A 106 -1.67 -7.58 15.66
CA VAL A 106 -0.24 -7.54 16.00
C VAL A 106 0.62 -7.30 14.75
N THR A 107 0.32 -7.98 13.66
CA THR A 107 1.03 -7.77 12.38
C THR A 107 0.83 -6.33 11.87
N ILE A 108 -0.40 -5.83 11.84
CA ILE A 108 -0.73 -4.45 11.46
C ILE A 108 0.00 -3.45 12.35
N THR A 109 -0.10 -3.62 13.68
CA THR A 109 0.58 -2.76 14.66
C THR A 109 2.08 -2.70 14.42
N THR A 110 2.74 -3.85 14.30
CA THR A 110 4.18 -3.92 14.10
C THR A 110 4.58 -3.27 12.78
N THR A 111 3.89 -3.60 11.69
CA THR A 111 4.20 -3.08 10.36
C THR A 111 3.99 -1.58 10.27
N LEU A 112 2.83 -1.08 10.71
CA LEU A 112 2.51 0.36 10.62
C LEU A 112 3.28 1.20 11.61
N THR A 113 3.60 0.66 12.80
CA THR A 113 4.49 1.33 13.74
C THR A 113 5.90 1.44 13.17
N SER A 114 6.42 0.37 12.57
CA SER A 114 7.72 0.43 11.87
C SER A 114 7.70 1.42 10.71
N TYR A 115 6.65 1.41 9.89
CA TYR A 115 6.46 2.40 8.81
C TYR A 115 6.46 3.84 9.33
N ALA A 116 5.80 4.09 10.46
CA ALA A 116 5.75 5.43 11.03
C ALA A 116 7.08 5.85 11.65
N PHE A 117 7.69 4.99 12.47
CA PHE A 117 8.87 5.36 13.30
C PHE A 117 10.19 5.29 12.54
N VAL A 118 10.43 4.23 11.75
CA VAL A 118 11.76 4.00 11.18
C VAL A 118 12.20 5.14 10.27
N PRO A 119 11.40 5.64 9.32
CA PRO A 119 11.79 6.81 8.53
C PRO A 119 11.95 8.08 9.39
N ALA A 120 11.08 8.29 10.38
CA ALA A 120 11.10 9.48 11.21
C ALA A 120 12.40 9.64 12.07
N ILE A 121 13.10 8.53 12.37
CA ILE A 121 14.41 8.57 13.03
C ILE A 121 15.43 9.36 12.19
N PHE A 122 15.28 9.34 10.87
CA PHE A 122 16.18 10.03 9.93
C PHE A 122 15.65 11.39 9.47
N ALA A 123 14.69 11.97 10.19
CA ALA A 123 14.03 13.23 9.83
C ALA A 123 15.01 14.40 9.56
N GLU A 124 16.14 14.43 10.25
CA GLU A 124 17.13 15.50 10.10
C GLU A 124 18.23 15.19 9.08
N THR A 125 18.42 13.91 8.74
CA THR A 125 19.57 13.45 7.96
C THR A 125 19.23 13.04 6.54
N SER A 126 17.95 12.71 6.25
CA SER A 126 17.55 12.18 4.94
C SER A 126 16.18 12.67 4.48
N PRO A 127 16.05 13.16 3.23
CA PRO A 127 14.74 13.47 2.63
C PRO A 127 13.80 12.26 2.55
N VAL A 128 14.34 11.03 2.52
CA VAL A 128 13.57 9.79 2.54
C VAL A 128 12.70 9.66 3.79
N ALA A 129 13.03 10.35 4.87
CA ALA A 129 12.21 10.37 6.08
C ALA A 129 10.76 10.85 5.85
N PHE A 130 10.52 11.74 4.87
CA PHE A 130 9.18 12.22 4.52
C PHE A 130 8.23 11.14 3.96
N VAL A 131 8.70 9.93 3.79
CA VAL A 131 7.86 8.73 3.56
C VAL A 131 6.84 8.53 4.68
N SER A 132 7.21 8.91 5.91
CA SER A 132 6.35 8.78 7.08
C SER A 132 5.72 10.12 7.48
N PRO A 133 4.40 10.15 7.74
CA PRO A 133 3.76 11.33 8.34
C PRO A 133 4.35 11.71 9.71
N LEU A 134 4.92 10.75 10.45
CA LEU A 134 5.54 11.04 11.74
C LEU A 134 6.79 11.94 11.61
N THR A 135 7.42 11.97 10.44
CA THR A 135 8.50 12.94 10.13
C THR A 135 8.00 14.38 10.22
N LEU A 136 6.76 14.65 9.79
CA LEU A 136 6.15 15.97 9.91
C LEU A 136 5.99 16.38 11.39
N VAL A 137 5.65 15.41 12.25
CA VAL A 137 5.60 15.65 13.71
C VAL A 137 6.97 16.00 14.25
N VAL A 138 8.04 15.28 13.84
CA VAL A 138 9.41 15.60 14.25
C VAL A 138 9.80 17.01 13.78
N LYS A 139 9.48 17.37 12.53
CA LYS A 139 9.75 18.71 11.99
C LYS A 139 8.99 19.81 12.75
N ASP A 140 7.73 19.55 13.12
CA ASP A 140 6.91 20.47 13.92
C ASP A 140 7.54 20.70 15.32
N LEU A 141 7.96 19.59 15.98
CA LEU A 141 8.61 19.62 17.30
C LEU A 141 9.98 20.33 17.30
N THR A 142 10.64 20.41 16.14
CA THR A 142 11.95 21.08 15.98
C THR A 142 11.82 22.46 15.32
N ALA A 143 10.59 22.99 15.18
CA ALA A 143 10.29 24.26 14.50
C ALA A 143 10.86 24.34 13.06
N ALA A 144 11.07 23.20 12.41
CA ALA A 144 11.61 23.13 11.07
C ALA A 144 10.51 23.35 10.02
N SER A 145 10.84 24.10 8.97
CA SER A 145 9.90 24.37 7.88
C SER A 145 9.61 23.10 7.07
N VAL A 146 8.34 22.96 6.67
CA VAL A 146 7.86 21.89 5.79
C VAL A 146 7.23 22.51 4.56
N THR A 147 7.63 22.07 3.37
CA THR A 147 7.01 22.50 2.12
C THR A 147 5.67 21.80 1.88
N PRO A 148 4.73 22.41 1.11
CA PRO A 148 3.49 21.74 0.72
C PRO A 148 3.71 20.41 0.00
N GLY A 149 4.77 20.29 -0.81
CA GLY A 149 5.14 19.06 -1.50
C GLY A 149 5.53 17.94 -0.52
N GLN A 150 6.36 18.25 0.48
CA GLN A 150 6.73 17.30 1.54
C GLN A 150 5.51 16.86 2.36
N PHE A 151 4.61 17.77 2.67
CA PHE A 151 3.37 17.44 3.37
C PHE A 151 2.50 16.47 2.56
N VAL A 152 2.24 16.77 1.29
CA VAL A 152 1.43 15.90 0.41
C VAL A 152 2.13 14.57 0.19
N PHE A 153 3.46 14.56 0.04
CA PHE A 153 4.22 13.32 -0.11
C PHE A 153 4.14 12.42 1.13
N ALA A 154 4.25 12.99 2.33
CA ALA A 154 4.18 12.23 3.56
C ALA A 154 2.78 11.72 3.90
N THR A 155 1.73 12.51 3.59
CA THR A 155 0.35 12.21 3.98
C THR A 155 -0.47 11.52 2.90
N GLY A 156 -0.17 11.74 1.63
CA GLY A 156 -0.93 11.23 0.48
C GLY A 156 -0.97 9.71 0.40
N PRO A 157 0.17 9.01 0.33
CA PRO A 157 0.21 7.55 0.21
C PRO A 157 -0.55 6.82 1.32
N PRO A 158 -0.33 7.10 2.62
CA PRO A 158 -1.07 6.43 3.69
C PRO A 158 -2.57 6.75 3.66
N THR A 159 -2.97 7.96 3.25
CA THR A 159 -4.39 8.32 3.08
C THR A 159 -5.03 7.53 1.94
N LEU A 160 -4.34 7.39 0.81
CA LEU A 160 -4.80 6.58 -0.33
C LEU A 160 -4.94 5.11 0.06
N VAL A 161 -3.94 4.54 0.74
CA VAL A 161 -4.00 3.16 1.25
C VAL A 161 -5.19 2.99 2.18
N ALA A 162 -5.43 3.91 3.11
CA ALA A 162 -6.58 3.87 4.01
C ALA A 162 -7.91 3.89 3.23
N GLY A 163 -8.05 4.80 2.26
CA GLY A 163 -9.24 4.88 1.41
C GLY A 163 -9.49 3.57 0.65
N ILE A 164 -8.44 2.97 0.09
CA ILE A 164 -8.55 1.70 -0.64
C ILE A 164 -8.89 0.54 0.31
N CYS A 165 -8.32 0.50 1.52
CA CYS A 165 -8.69 -0.48 2.55
C CYS A 165 -10.19 -0.40 2.90
N PHE A 166 -10.73 0.81 3.10
CA PHE A 166 -12.17 1.00 3.30
C PHE A 166 -12.98 0.54 2.10
N LEU A 167 -12.59 0.90 0.88
CA LEU A 167 -13.26 0.46 -0.35
C LEU A 167 -13.30 -1.07 -0.48
N PHE A 168 -12.21 -1.76 -0.22
CA PHE A 168 -12.17 -3.22 -0.21
C PHE A 168 -13.03 -3.79 0.93
N GLY A 169 -12.91 -3.22 2.13
CA GLY A 169 -13.68 -3.62 3.29
C GLY A 169 -15.20 -3.48 3.09
N PHE A 170 -15.67 -2.37 2.50
CA PHE A 170 -17.09 -2.20 2.13
C PHE A 170 -17.56 -3.27 1.13
N GLY A 171 -16.66 -3.68 0.21
CA GLY A 171 -16.95 -4.75 -0.75
C GLY A 171 -17.13 -6.12 -0.09
N VAL A 172 -16.41 -6.38 1.01
CA VAL A 172 -16.48 -7.63 1.79
C VAL A 172 -17.56 -7.57 2.88
N TYR A 173 -17.98 -6.37 3.28
CA TYR A 173 -19.07 -6.16 4.26
C TYR A 173 -20.43 -6.47 3.63
N ARG A 174 -20.65 -7.75 3.26
CA ARG A 174 -21.89 -8.29 2.69
C ARG A 174 -22.39 -9.42 3.58
N GLU A 175 -23.71 -9.60 3.62
CA GLU A 175 -24.33 -10.66 4.38
C GLU A 175 -23.75 -12.04 4.06
N GLU A 176 -23.57 -12.34 2.75
CA GLU A 176 -23.00 -13.60 2.25
C GLU A 176 -21.54 -13.82 2.70
N ASP A 177 -20.74 -12.74 2.83
CA ASP A 177 -19.31 -12.81 3.15
C ASP A 177 -19.06 -12.71 4.66
N LEU A 178 -19.95 -12.04 5.41
CA LEU A 178 -19.82 -11.88 6.85
C LEU A 178 -19.94 -13.21 7.61
N PHE A 179 -20.81 -14.11 7.13
CA PHE A 179 -21.10 -15.39 7.80
C PHE A 179 -20.38 -16.59 7.20
N THR A 180 -19.66 -16.41 6.06
CA THR A 180 -18.85 -17.48 5.48
C THR A 180 -17.49 -17.60 6.20
N GLN A 181 -17.16 -18.81 6.66
CA GLN A 181 -15.87 -19.10 7.29
C GLN A 181 -14.76 -19.42 6.26
N ARG A 182 -14.67 -18.63 5.18
CA ARG A 182 -13.61 -18.77 4.19
C ARG A 182 -12.24 -18.40 4.78
N SER A 183 -11.19 -19.03 4.27
CA SER A 183 -9.81 -18.71 4.66
C SER A 183 -9.43 -17.27 4.26
N ILE A 184 -8.48 -16.66 4.98
CA ILE A 184 -7.97 -15.31 4.66
C ILE A 184 -7.51 -15.19 3.20
N PRO A 185 -6.72 -16.14 2.64
CA PRO A 185 -6.33 -16.10 1.24
C PRO A 185 -7.52 -16.16 0.27
N ASP A 186 -8.54 -16.96 0.58
CA ASP A 186 -9.75 -17.04 -0.26
C ASP A 186 -10.54 -15.73 -0.26
N LYS A 187 -10.72 -15.10 0.91
CA LYS A 187 -11.37 -13.78 1.02
C LYS A 187 -10.60 -12.69 0.27
N LEU A 188 -9.26 -12.72 0.30
CA LEU A 188 -8.44 -11.81 -0.48
C LEU A 188 -8.68 -11.99 -1.99
N LEU A 189 -8.68 -13.24 -2.46
CA LEU A 189 -8.98 -13.53 -3.87
C LEU A 189 -10.40 -13.10 -4.26
N ASP A 190 -11.38 -13.27 -3.37
CA ASP A 190 -12.75 -12.82 -3.59
C ASP A 190 -12.84 -11.29 -3.67
N ALA A 191 -12.16 -10.58 -2.78
CA ALA A 191 -12.11 -9.12 -2.76
C ALA A 191 -11.49 -8.55 -4.06
N LEU A 192 -10.38 -9.14 -4.52
CA LEU A 192 -9.73 -8.76 -5.77
C LEU A 192 -10.61 -9.09 -6.98
N ALA A 193 -11.14 -10.33 -7.06
CA ALA A 193 -11.99 -10.78 -8.16
C ALA A 193 -13.32 -10.02 -8.23
N GLY A 194 -13.85 -9.57 -7.11
CA GLY A 194 -15.09 -8.79 -7.03
C GLY A 194 -15.01 -7.44 -7.76
N ARG A 195 -13.81 -6.90 -7.97
CA ARG A 195 -13.56 -5.67 -8.73
C ARG A 195 -13.31 -5.92 -10.23
N ILE A 196 -13.16 -7.18 -10.63
CA ILE A 196 -12.88 -7.58 -12.02
C ILE A 196 -14.19 -7.90 -12.73
N ARG A 197 -14.63 -7.02 -13.61
CA ARG A 197 -15.82 -7.21 -14.45
C ARG A 197 -15.50 -7.73 -15.84
N ARG A 198 -14.33 -7.39 -16.39
CA ARG A 198 -13.84 -7.74 -17.73
C ARG A 198 -12.34 -7.99 -17.67
N PRO A 199 -11.72 -8.69 -18.63
CA PRO A 199 -10.26 -8.90 -18.64
C PRO A 199 -9.44 -7.62 -18.44
N ARG A 200 -9.81 -6.55 -19.13
CA ARG A 200 -9.12 -5.23 -19.00
C ARG A 200 -9.30 -4.55 -17.65
N SER A 201 -10.30 -4.94 -16.86
CA SER A 201 -10.52 -4.36 -15.53
C SER A 201 -9.43 -4.71 -14.54
N VAL A 202 -8.58 -5.71 -14.82
CA VAL A 202 -7.41 -6.04 -13.98
C VAL A 202 -6.46 -4.86 -13.88
N ALA A 203 -6.32 -4.05 -14.93
CA ALA A 203 -5.50 -2.84 -14.89
C ALA A 203 -5.90 -1.90 -13.75
N TRP A 204 -7.21 -1.65 -13.56
CA TRP A 204 -7.71 -0.81 -12.47
C TRP A 204 -7.45 -1.41 -11.09
N VAL A 205 -7.56 -2.74 -10.94
CA VAL A 205 -7.25 -3.40 -9.68
C VAL A 205 -5.76 -3.26 -9.37
N VAL A 206 -4.90 -3.42 -10.36
CA VAL A 206 -3.45 -3.21 -10.21
C VAL A 206 -3.13 -1.76 -9.85
N VAL A 207 -3.73 -0.78 -10.55
CA VAL A 207 -3.58 0.65 -10.21
C VAL A 207 -3.97 0.94 -8.75
N LEU A 208 -5.08 0.36 -8.26
CA LEU A 208 -5.51 0.52 -6.87
C LEU A 208 -4.53 -0.11 -5.87
N LEU A 209 -3.70 -1.08 -6.28
CA LEU A 209 -2.71 -1.68 -5.40
C LEU A 209 -1.38 -0.91 -5.36
N VAL A 210 -1.10 -0.02 -6.32
CA VAL A 210 0.18 0.70 -6.38
C VAL A 210 0.46 1.55 -5.12
N PRO A 211 -0.49 2.23 -4.47
CA PRO A 211 -0.23 2.89 -3.19
C PRO A 211 0.27 1.94 -2.09
N PHE A 212 -0.21 0.67 -2.05
CA PHE A 212 0.31 -0.35 -1.13
C PHE A 212 1.72 -0.77 -1.52
N VAL A 213 1.98 -0.97 -2.82
CA VAL A 213 3.31 -1.25 -3.35
C VAL A 213 4.27 -0.17 -2.89
N PHE A 214 3.93 1.09 -3.14
CA PHE A 214 4.74 2.24 -2.76
C PHE A 214 5.07 2.27 -1.26
N VAL A 215 4.05 2.12 -0.40
CA VAL A 215 4.27 2.08 1.07
C VAL A 215 5.13 0.88 1.47
N ALA A 216 4.93 -0.29 0.85
CA ALA A 216 5.72 -1.49 1.14
C ALA A 216 7.19 -1.35 0.69
N GLU A 217 7.43 -0.76 -0.48
CA GLU A 217 8.78 -0.48 -0.98
C GLU A 217 9.51 0.52 -0.09
N LEU A 218 8.83 1.58 0.32
CA LEU A 218 9.40 2.58 1.20
C LEU A 218 9.71 2.00 2.59
N LEU A 219 8.86 1.10 3.09
CA LEU A 219 9.14 0.36 4.31
C LEU A 219 10.36 -0.56 4.13
N ALA A 220 10.44 -1.27 3.00
CA ALA A 220 11.61 -2.12 2.69
C ALA A 220 12.90 -1.29 2.64
N VAL A 221 12.90 -0.14 1.95
CA VAL A 221 14.03 0.79 1.91
C VAL A 221 14.39 1.24 3.32
N ALA A 222 13.43 1.68 4.13
CA ALA A 222 13.65 2.16 5.48
C ALA A 222 14.28 1.08 6.39
N LEU A 223 13.79 -0.16 6.32
CA LEU A 223 14.31 -1.27 7.13
C LEU A 223 15.70 -1.72 6.68
N LEU A 224 15.98 -1.67 5.38
CA LEU A 224 17.25 -2.12 4.81
C LEU A 224 18.31 -1.03 4.79
N PHE A 225 17.93 0.24 5.01
CA PHE A 225 18.86 1.39 4.99
C PHE A 225 19.98 1.29 6.02
N ALA A 226 19.73 0.64 7.15
CA ALA A 226 20.74 0.45 8.22
C ALA A 226 21.80 -0.60 7.87
N LEU A 227 21.65 -1.37 6.79
CA LEU A 227 22.60 -2.38 6.37
C LEU A 227 23.72 -1.76 5.53
N PRO A 228 24.91 -2.40 5.47
CA PRO A 228 25.98 -1.99 4.56
C PRO A 228 25.47 -1.92 3.11
N VAL A 229 25.89 -0.89 2.36
CA VAL A 229 25.42 -0.61 0.98
C VAL A 229 25.51 -1.82 0.06
N ALA A 230 26.60 -2.60 0.15
CA ALA A 230 26.80 -3.82 -0.65
C ALA A 230 25.74 -4.90 -0.40
N VAL A 231 25.07 -4.89 0.76
CA VAL A 231 24.00 -5.83 1.13
C VAL A 231 22.62 -5.21 0.92
N SER A 232 22.45 -3.93 1.27
CA SER A 232 21.16 -3.26 1.20
C SER A 232 20.66 -3.10 -0.23
N ILE A 233 21.52 -2.70 -1.17
CA ILE A 233 21.13 -2.48 -2.57
C ILE A 233 20.53 -3.75 -3.22
N PRO A 234 21.20 -4.93 -3.22
CA PRO A 234 20.61 -6.14 -3.77
C PRO A 234 19.31 -6.55 -3.09
N LEU A 235 19.22 -6.40 -1.76
CA LEU A 235 18.01 -6.73 -1.01
C LEU A 235 16.85 -5.78 -1.33
N VAL A 236 17.11 -4.48 -1.49
CA VAL A 236 16.09 -3.51 -1.92
C VAL A 236 15.56 -3.87 -3.31
N PHE A 237 16.44 -4.10 -4.29
CA PHE A 237 16.00 -4.48 -5.64
C PHE A 237 15.24 -5.81 -5.66
N GLY A 238 15.66 -6.78 -4.87
CA GLY A 238 14.94 -8.03 -4.71
C GLY A 238 13.56 -7.83 -4.09
N SER A 239 13.47 -7.00 -3.05
CA SER A 239 12.20 -6.68 -2.37
C SER A 239 11.24 -5.94 -3.31
N VAL A 240 11.71 -4.93 -4.03
CA VAL A 240 10.93 -4.17 -5.03
C VAL A 240 10.37 -5.13 -6.08
N ALA A 241 11.22 -5.96 -6.71
CA ALA A 241 10.77 -6.92 -7.72
C ALA A 241 9.72 -7.89 -7.17
N VAL A 242 9.88 -8.39 -5.95
CA VAL A 242 8.89 -9.29 -5.30
C VAL A 242 7.57 -8.57 -5.05
N ILE A 243 7.61 -7.37 -4.45
CA ILE A 243 6.41 -6.60 -4.09
C ILE A 243 5.60 -6.27 -5.34
N GLU A 244 6.26 -5.76 -6.39
CA GLU A 244 5.60 -5.37 -7.63
C GLU A 244 5.01 -6.56 -8.39
N GLU A 245 5.78 -7.67 -8.51
CA GLU A 245 5.27 -8.85 -9.22
C GLU A 245 4.12 -9.52 -8.46
N LEU A 246 4.11 -9.51 -7.13
CA LEU A 246 2.97 -9.95 -6.33
C LEU A 246 1.75 -9.06 -6.55
N ALA A 247 1.92 -7.75 -6.57
CA ALA A 247 0.83 -6.80 -6.78
C ALA A 247 0.16 -6.96 -8.16
N LYS A 248 0.92 -7.32 -9.19
CA LYS A 248 0.42 -7.64 -10.54
C LYS A 248 -0.17 -9.06 -10.61
N GLY A 249 0.54 -10.04 -10.07
CA GLY A 249 0.20 -11.46 -10.19
C GLY A 249 -1.02 -11.88 -9.39
N LEU A 250 -1.24 -11.32 -8.19
CA LEU A 250 -2.39 -11.69 -7.35
C LEU A 250 -3.76 -11.34 -7.97
N PRO A 251 -4.01 -10.12 -8.53
CA PRO A 251 -5.24 -9.83 -9.24
C PRO A 251 -5.44 -10.68 -10.48
N ILE A 252 -4.37 -10.94 -11.24
CA ILE A 252 -4.41 -11.83 -12.40
C ILE A 252 -4.89 -13.22 -11.97
N TYR A 253 -4.28 -13.79 -10.93
CA TYR A 253 -4.65 -15.11 -10.40
C TYR A 253 -6.07 -15.12 -9.84
N ALA A 254 -6.47 -14.09 -9.09
CA ALA A 254 -7.82 -13.98 -8.54
C ALA A 254 -8.88 -14.05 -9.64
N GLY A 255 -8.65 -13.37 -10.77
CA GLY A 255 -9.55 -13.42 -11.92
C GLY A 255 -9.68 -14.82 -12.54
N PHE A 256 -8.58 -15.55 -12.73
CA PHE A 256 -8.63 -16.93 -13.23
C PHE A 256 -9.20 -17.91 -12.20
N ALA A 257 -8.80 -17.79 -10.93
CA ALA A 257 -9.26 -18.68 -9.86
C ALA A 257 -10.76 -18.55 -9.58
N ARG A 258 -11.34 -17.36 -9.79
CA ARG A 258 -12.78 -17.09 -9.59
C ARG A 258 -13.58 -17.07 -10.91
N GLY A 259 -13.02 -17.58 -12.01
CA GLY A 259 -13.72 -17.73 -13.28
C GLY A 259 -14.12 -16.41 -13.96
N ARG A 260 -13.42 -15.31 -13.67
CA ARG A 260 -13.67 -14.00 -14.31
C ARG A 260 -13.10 -13.92 -15.72
N TYR A 261 -12.19 -14.80 -16.09
CA TYR A 261 -11.53 -14.87 -17.38
C TYR A 261 -11.69 -16.24 -18.01
N ALA A 262 -11.86 -16.26 -19.33
CA ALA A 262 -11.72 -17.49 -20.12
C ALA A 262 -10.21 -17.90 -20.14
N ARG A 263 -9.95 -19.21 -20.00
CA ARG A 263 -8.58 -19.76 -20.01
C ARG A 263 -8.08 -20.01 -21.44
N THR A 264 -8.11 -18.97 -22.27
CA THR A 264 -7.62 -19.00 -23.64
C THR A 264 -6.39 -18.13 -23.79
N LEU A 265 -5.49 -18.47 -24.71
CA LEU A 265 -4.26 -17.72 -24.90
C LEU A 265 -4.50 -16.22 -25.20
N PRO A 266 -5.43 -15.82 -26.08
CA PRO A 266 -5.68 -14.39 -26.33
C PRO A 266 -6.14 -13.62 -25.09
N VAL A 267 -7.00 -14.23 -24.27
CA VAL A 267 -7.47 -13.61 -23.01
C VAL A 267 -6.33 -13.52 -22.02
N THR A 268 -5.49 -14.54 -21.91
CA THR A 268 -4.33 -14.56 -21.02
C THR A 268 -3.35 -13.46 -21.36
N LEU A 269 -3.01 -13.29 -22.63
CA LEU A 269 -2.13 -12.22 -23.12
C LEU A 269 -2.76 -10.85 -22.87
N ALA A 270 -4.06 -10.69 -23.13
CA ALA A 270 -4.77 -9.42 -22.88
C ALA A 270 -4.81 -9.04 -21.38
N VAL A 271 -4.98 -10.03 -20.49
CA VAL A 271 -4.95 -9.82 -19.03
C VAL A 271 -3.53 -9.43 -18.57
N GLY A 272 -2.50 -10.15 -19.03
CA GLY A 272 -1.11 -9.82 -18.70
C GLY A 272 -0.72 -8.42 -19.18
N ALA A 273 -1.02 -8.10 -20.44
CA ALA A 273 -0.76 -6.78 -21.00
C ALA A 273 -1.51 -5.67 -20.26
N ALA A 274 -2.81 -5.87 -19.96
CA ALA A 274 -3.60 -4.88 -19.22
C ALA A 274 -3.05 -4.63 -17.80
N ALA A 275 -2.63 -5.68 -17.09
CA ALA A 275 -2.02 -5.56 -15.77
C ALA A 275 -0.69 -4.80 -15.83
N GLY A 276 0.19 -5.14 -16.78
CA GLY A 276 1.48 -4.47 -16.97
C GLY A 276 1.33 -2.99 -17.35
N VAL A 277 0.42 -2.66 -18.26
CA VAL A 277 0.12 -1.27 -18.63
C VAL A 277 -0.43 -0.50 -17.44
N GLY A 278 -1.38 -1.07 -16.69
CA GLY A 278 -1.96 -0.44 -15.50
C GLY A 278 -0.90 -0.14 -14.45
N PHE A 279 0.00 -1.09 -14.19
CA PHE A 279 1.09 -0.92 -13.25
C PHE A 279 2.05 0.19 -13.69
N PHE A 280 2.53 0.13 -14.93
CA PHE A 280 3.43 1.15 -15.50
C PHE A 280 2.87 2.56 -15.37
N LEU A 281 1.60 2.78 -15.73
CA LEU A 281 0.99 4.11 -15.66
C LEU A 281 0.91 4.62 -14.22
N ALA A 282 0.53 3.76 -13.27
CA ALA A 282 0.43 4.13 -11.86
C ALA A 282 1.82 4.38 -11.24
N GLU A 283 2.82 3.57 -11.59
CA GLU A 283 4.22 3.78 -11.19
C GLU A 283 4.74 5.14 -11.68
N LYS A 284 4.52 5.49 -12.95
CA LYS A 284 4.95 6.79 -13.48
C LYS A 284 4.26 7.97 -12.78
N LEU A 285 2.98 7.82 -12.43
CA LEU A 285 2.28 8.81 -11.63
C LEU A 285 2.90 8.94 -10.22
N THR A 286 3.24 7.83 -9.59
CA THR A 286 3.89 7.81 -8.26
C THR A 286 5.26 8.49 -8.32
N LEU A 287 6.06 8.21 -9.36
CA LEU A 287 7.35 8.88 -9.57
C LEU A 287 7.19 10.39 -9.77
N ALA A 288 6.17 10.83 -10.51
CA ALA A 288 5.88 12.26 -10.67
C ALA A 288 5.55 12.93 -9.32
N VAL A 289 4.78 12.26 -8.46
CA VAL A 289 4.49 12.75 -7.09
C VAL A 289 5.76 12.81 -6.23
N GLN A 290 6.68 11.85 -6.37
CA GLN A 290 7.97 11.87 -5.67
C GLN A 290 8.83 13.06 -6.08
N LEU A 291 8.90 13.39 -7.37
CA LEU A 291 9.66 14.56 -7.85
C LEU A 291 9.15 15.88 -7.25
N VAL A 292 7.84 16.01 -7.15
CA VAL A 292 7.22 17.22 -6.56
C VAL A 292 7.42 17.25 -5.05
N GLY A 293 7.30 16.11 -4.38
CA GLY A 293 7.38 16.00 -2.91
C GLY A 293 8.79 16.02 -2.36
N LEU A 294 9.75 15.47 -3.09
CA LEU A 294 11.15 15.32 -2.68
C LEU A 294 12.11 15.88 -3.74
N PRO A 295 12.13 17.19 -3.98
CA PRO A 295 13.07 17.78 -4.93
C PRO A 295 14.52 17.49 -4.51
N GLY A 296 15.32 17.00 -5.46
CA GLY A 296 16.71 16.60 -5.23
C GLY A 296 16.89 15.19 -4.64
N SER A 297 15.85 14.37 -4.64
CA SER A 297 15.98 12.93 -4.32
C SER A 297 16.75 12.22 -5.44
N PRO A 298 17.91 11.60 -5.14
CA PRO A 298 18.69 10.86 -6.17
C PRO A 298 17.88 9.77 -6.88
N VAL A 299 16.92 9.15 -6.20
CA VAL A 299 16.06 8.10 -6.75
C VAL A 299 15.05 8.67 -7.74
N ALA A 300 14.39 9.78 -7.38
CA ALA A 300 13.47 10.46 -8.29
C ALA A 300 14.23 11.03 -9.49
N ASP A 301 15.37 11.65 -9.26
CA ASP A 301 16.24 12.13 -10.32
C ASP A 301 16.72 11.01 -11.25
N ALA A 302 17.17 9.88 -10.73
CA ALA A 302 17.60 8.74 -11.53
C ALA A 302 16.48 8.15 -12.40
N ALA A 303 15.26 8.07 -11.88
CA ALA A 303 14.10 7.54 -12.60
C ALA A 303 13.69 8.39 -13.83
N PHE A 304 13.97 9.72 -13.78
CA PHE A 304 13.69 10.63 -14.88
C PHE A 304 14.96 11.06 -15.69
N GLN A 305 16.14 10.74 -15.19
CA GLN A 305 17.42 11.03 -15.85
C GLN A 305 17.86 9.95 -16.85
N THR A 306 17.08 8.89 -17.06
CA THR A 306 17.29 7.93 -18.13
C THR A 306 17.37 8.67 -19.46
N GLY A 307 18.59 8.96 -19.90
CA GLY A 307 18.85 9.69 -21.15
C GLY A 307 19.70 10.96 -21.03
N ARG A 308 20.18 11.36 -19.83
CA ARG A 308 21.07 12.53 -19.67
C ARG A 308 22.37 12.47 -20.48
N GLY A 309 22.73 11.30 -20.99
CA GLY A 309 23.91 11.12 -21.86
C GLY A 309 23.61 11.12 -23.35
N THR A 310 22.35 11.25 -23.77
CA THR A 310 21.96 11.19 -25.18
C THR A 310 20.96 12.27 -25.54
N THR A 311 21.13 12.86 -26.70
CA THR A 311 20.18 13.80 -27.34
C THR A 311 19.33 13.11 -28.41
N ASP A 312 19.55 11.80 -28.66
CA ASP A 312 18.79 11.05 -29.64
C ASP A 312 17.37 10.77 -29.15
N PRO A 313 16.32 11.34 -29.79
CA PRO A 313 14.94 11.13 -29.39
C PRO A 313 14.51 9.65 -29.38
N THR A 314 15.10 8.85 -30.26
CA THR A 314 14.78 7.41 -30.37
C THR A 314 15.27 6.66 -29.15
N VAL A 315 16.48 6.95 -28.69
CA VAL A 315 17.05 6.34 -27.48
C VAL A 315 16.28 6.78 -26.23
N ILE A 316 15.91 8.06 -26.14
CA ILE A 316 15.09 8.61 -25.04
C ILE A 316 13.72 7.90 -25.00
N ALA A 317 13.05 7.78 -26.14
CA ALA A 317 11.77 7.08 -26.23
C ALA A 317 11.88 5.61 -25.83
N LEU A 318 12.95 4.91 -26.28
CA LEU A 318 13.19 3.52 -25.94
C LEU A 318 13.40 3.35 -24.43
N LEU A 319 14.21 4.20 -23.81
CA LEU A 319 14.46 4.17 -22.37
C LEU A 319 13.20 4.48 -21.56
N ALA A 320 12.35 5.40 -22.02
CA ALA A 320 11.09 5.73 -21.36
C ALA A 320 10.06 4.59 -21.48
N LEU A 321 10.08 3.82 -22.56
CA LEU A 321 9.15 2.72 -22.83
C LEU A 321 9.66 1.35 -22.37
N ALA A 322 10.96 1.20 -22.09
CA ALA A 322 11.51 -0.08 -21.63
C ALA A 322 10.82 -0.62 -20.36
N PRO A 323 10.49 0.20 -19.33
CA PRO A 323 9.73 -0.28 -18.18
C PRO A 323 8.33 -0.77 -18.56
N LEU A 324 7.66 -0.16 -19.54
CA LEU A 324 6.38 -0.66 -20.04
C LEU A 324 6.53 -2.06 -20.62
N GLY A 325 7.55 -2.29 -21.45
CA GLY A 325 7.86 -3.61 -22.00
C GLY A 325 8.15 -4.64 -20.90
N LEU A 326 8.91 -4.24 -19.89
CA LEU A 326 9.18 -5.08 -18.71
C LEU A 326 7.89 -5.50 -18.01
N HIS A 327 7.05 -4.54 -17.60
CA HIS A 327 5.84 -4.85 -16.83
C HIS A 327 4.82 -5.66 -17.65
N VAL A 328 4.70 -5.42 -18.95
CA VAL A 328 3.86 -6.24 -19.83
C VAL A 328 4.39 -7.67 -19.91
N LEU A 329 5.70 -7.85 -20.07
CA LEU A 329 6.33 -9.16 -20.14
C LEU A 329 6.15 -9.94 -18.83
N THR A 330 6.52 -9.35 -17.70
CA THR A 330 6.47 -10.01 -16.38
C THR A 330 5.03 -10.35 -15.98
N SER A 331 4.09 -9.43 -16.20
CA SER A 331 2.66 -9.70 -15.97
C SER A 331 2.11 -10.81 -16.87
N THR A 332 2.60 -10.91 -18.11
CA THR A 332 2.22 -11.97 -19.04
C THR A 332 2.75 -13.33 -18.60
N LEU A 333 4.00 -13.40 -18.10
CA LEU A 333 4.55 -14.61 -17.49
C LEU A 333 3.71 -15.09 -16.31
N SER A 334 3.33 -14.17 -15.42
CA SER A 334 2.43 -14.45 -14.28
C SER A 334 1.05 -14.90 -14.75
N ALA A 335 0.49 -14.31 -15.81
CA ALA A 335 -0.82 -14.69 -16.38
C ALA A 335 -0.78 -16.09 -17.00
N LEU A 336 0.26 -16.43 -17.75
CA LEU A 336 0.43 -17.78 -18.31
C LEU A 336 0.53 -18.84 -17.21
N GLY A 337 1.23 -18.54 -16.12
CA GLY A 337 1.26 -19.41 -14.95
C GLY A 337 -0.11 -19.55 -14.28
N ALA A 338 -0.84 -18.44 -14.10
CA ALA A 338 -2.12 -18.39 -13.41
C ALA A 338 -3.24 -19.19 -14.08
N THR A 339 -3.20 -19.35 -15.41
CA THR A 339 -4.21 -20.12 -16.15
C THR A 339 -4.28 -21.60 -15.77
N ARG A 340 -3.17 -22.18 -15.31
CA ARG A 340 -3.04 -23.61 -15.02
C ARG A 340 -3.20 -23.96 -13.55
N GLY A 341 -3.12 -22.97 -12.65
CA GLY A 341 -3.32 -23.16 -11.21
C GLY A 341 -2.26 -22.52 -10.33
N ARG A 342 -2.28 -22.88 -9.04
CA ARG A 342 -1.44 -22.23 -8.02
C ARG A 342 0.06 -22.54 -8.19
N SER A 343 0.42 -23.77 -8.46
CA SER A 343 1.83 -24.19 -8.60
C SER A 343 2.49 -23.54 -9.83
N THR A 344 1.78 -23.50 -10.95
CA THR A 344 2.23 -22.84 -12.17
C THR A 344 2.25 -21.33 -12.06
N LEU A 345 1.32 -20.72 -11.27
CA LEU A 345 1.42 -19.31 -10.90
C LEU A 345 2.75 -19.01 -10.18
N LEU A 346 3.13 -19.83 -9.19
CA LEU A 346 4.37 -19.61 -8.45
C LEU A 346 5.58 -19.68 -9.37
N ALA A 347 5.59 -20.59 -10.33
CA ALA A 347 6.65 -20.65 -11.35
C ALA A 347 6.66 -19.42 -12.27
N GLY A 348 5.48 -18.96 -12.71
CA GLY A 348 5.34 -17.74 -13.51
C GLY A 348 5.77 -16.48 -12.76
N LEU A 349 5.41 -16.36 -11.48
CA LEU A 349 5.85 -15.28 -10.60
C LEU A 349 7.37 -15.32 -10.38
N ALA A 350 7.95 -16.49 -10.10
CA ALA A 350 9.40 -16.62 -9.94
C ALA A 350 10.15 -16.18 -11.20
N ALA A 351 9.69 -16.60 -12.38
CA ALA A 351 10.26 -16.15 -13.65
C ALA A 351 10.10 -14.63 -13.84
N ALA A 352 8.93 -14.06 -13.52
CA ALA A 352 8.68 -12.62 -13.59
C ALA A 352 9.61 -11.83 -12.66
N ILE A 353 9.76 -12.27 -11.40
CA ILE A 353 10.66 -11.66 -10.40
C ILE A 353 12.12 -11.68 -10.89
N LEU A 354 12.58 -12.81 -11.43
CA LEU A 354 13.95 -12.93 -11.95
C LEU A 354 14.20 -11.99 -13.13
N VAL A 355 13.26 -11.90 -14.08
CA VAL A 355 13.36 -10.98 -15.23
C VAL A 355 13.36 -9.54 -14.74
N HIS A 356 12.49 -9.20 -13.80
CA HIS A 356 12.40 -7.85 -13.23
C HIS A 356 13.69 -7.46 -12.49
N LEU A 357 14.18 -8.34 -11.62
CA LEU A 357 15.43 -8.13 -10.90
C LEU A 357 16.63 -7.97 -11.86
N ALA A 358 16.72 -8.80 -12.90
CA ALA A 358 17.77 -8.70 -13.92
C ALA A 358 17.73 -7.34 -14.64
N TYR A 359 16.52 -6.85 -14.96
CA TYR A 359 16.34 -5.53 -15.55
C TYR A 359 16.82 -4.43 -14.61
N ASN A 360 16.38 -4.43 -13.34
CA ASN A 360 16.77 -3.41 -12.35
C ASN A 360 18.29 -3.36 -12.14
N VAL A 361 18.93 -4.53 -12.02
CA VAL A 361 20.39 -4.64 -11.90
C VAL A 361 21.08 -4.13 -13.17
N ALA A 362 20.59 -4.47 -14.36
CA ALA A 362 21.17 -4.03 -15.62
C ALA A 362 21.05 -2.52 -15.83
N VAL A 363 19.95 -1.90 -15.41
CA VAL A 363 19.77 -0.45 -15.50
C VAL A 363 20.72 0.26 -14.55
N VAL A 364 20.78 -0.16 -13.28
CA VAL A 364 21.65 0.50 -12.29
C VAL A 364 23.12 0.30 -12.60
N SER A 365 23.54 -0.90 -13.04
CA SER A 365 24.96 -1.13 -13.41
C SER A 365 25.46 -0.31 -14.60
N ARG A 366 24.56 0.33 -15.36
CA ARG A 366 24.91 1.25 -16.45
C ARG A 366 24.88 2.72 -16.04
N LEU A 367 24.30 3.01 -14.86
CA LEU A 367 24.19 4.38 -14.33
C LEU A 367 25.24 4.69 -13.27
N VAL A 368 25.89 3.68 -12.73
CA VAL A 368 27.02 3.76 -11.80
C VAL A 368 28.31 3.39 -12.53
#